data_f4f7e6c17a882cdcc21d7253fb2f99bc
#
_entry.id   f4f7e6c17a882cdcc21d7253fb2f99bc
#
_cell.length_a   1.000
_cell.length_b   1.000
_cell.length_c   1.000
_cell.angle_alpha   90.00
_cell.angle_beta   90.00
_cell.angle_gamma   90.00
#
_symmetry.space_group_name_H-M   'P 1'
#
loop_
_entity.id
_entity.type
_entity.pdbx_description
1 polymer ?
#
loop_
_entity_poly.entity_id
_entity_poly.type
_entity_poly.pdbx_seq_one_letter_code
_entity_poly.pdbx_strand_id
1 'polypeptide(L)'
;MAERKVFIAVDGSKQAEVAFNWYLDNVNRPGDMVYLVHSAEYKVDMGMPGMAADVNAITAAMKEEDDRIGNLTGNYIENLKKRSVPAKTYTLKGQKPGEAIIKAATEEQAQMIIMGSRGLGKVRRTLMGSVSEYVTHHAPPNCAVIILRDS
;
A
#
# COMPACT_ATOMS: atom_id res chain seq x y z
N MET A 1 23.41 -12.43 3.02
CA MET A 1 22.19 -12.98 2.44
C MET A 1 21.62 -12.04 1.41
N ALA A 2 21.06 -12.60 0.35
CA ALA A 2 20.43 -11.78 -0.66
C ALA A 2 19.22 -11.04 -0.06
N GLU A 3 19.07 -9.78 -0.42
CA GLU A 3 17.92 -8.97 -0.03
C GLU A 3 16.67 -9.48 -0.73
N ARG A 4 15.60 -9.66 0.03
CA ARG A 4 14.29 -10.02 -0.53
C ARG A 4 13.36 -8.82 -0.37
N LYS A 5 12.89 -8.27 -1.47
CA LYS A 5 12.02 -7.09 -1.45
C LYS A 5 10.56 -7.53 -1.34
N VAL A 6 9.92 -7.09 -0.28
CA VAL A 6 8.54 -7.47 0.06
C VAL A 6 7.67 -6.22 0.06
N PHE A 7 6.66 -6.20 -0.80
CA PHE A 7 5.67 -5.12 -0.84
C PHE A 7 4.48 -5.50 0.04
N ILE A 8 4.11 -4.63 0.96
CA ILE A 8 2.93 -4.82 1.79
C ILE A 8 2.00 -3.63 1.57
N ALA A 9 0.82 -3.90 1.04
CA ALA A 9 -0.16 -2.85 0.78
C ALA A 9 -0.89 -2.45 2.07
N VAL A 10 -0.92 -1.18 2.37
CA VAL A 10 -1.58 -0.63 3.55
C VAL A 10 -2.53 0.49 3.13
N ASP A 11 -3.75 0.47 3.63
CA ASP A 11 -4.79 1.42 3.23
C ASP A 11 -5.65 1.91 4.40
N GLY A 12 -5.21 1.65 5.63
CA GLY A 12 -5.98 1.99 6.82
C GLY A 12 -7.07 0.98 7.18
N SER A 13 -7.25 -0.05 6.37
CA SER A 13 -8.23 -1.10 6.68
C SER A 13 -7.67 -2.09 7.69
N LYS A 14 -8.59 -2.75 8.40
CA LYS A 14 -8.24 -3.83 9.32
C LYS A 14 -7.65 -5.03 8.57
N GLN A 15 -8.13 -5.30 7.38
CA GLN A 15 -7.64 -6.40 6.55
C GLN A 15 -6.17 -6.20 6.18
N ALA A 16 -5.76 -4.96 5.86
CA ALA A 16 -4.36 -4.66 5.59
C ALA A 16 -3.50 -4.84 6.84
N GLU A 17 -4.01 -4.41 7.99
CA GLU A 17 -3.31 -4.59 9.27
C GLU A 17 -3.12 -6.07 9.60
N VAL A 18 -4.16 -6.88 9.41
CA VAL A 18 -4.10 -8.32 9.63
C VAL A 18 -3.07 -8.97 8.70
N ALA A 19 -3.06 -8.57 7.42
CA ALA A 19 -2.08 -9.09 6.46
C ALA A 19 -0.64 -8.71 6.84
N PHE A 20 -0.43 -7.49 7.29
CA PHE A 20 0.88 -7.03 7.76
C PHE A 20 1.37 -7.84 8.95
N ASN A 21 0.52 -8.01 9.95
CA ASN A 21 0.89 -8.80 11.14
C ASN A 21 1.14 -10.26 10.80
N TRP A 22 0.35 -10.82 9.91
CA TRP A 22 0.54 -12.19 9.46
C TRP A 22 1.91 -12.37 8.77
N TYR A 23 2.30 -11.39 7.95
CA TYR A 23 3.64 -11.40 7.35
C TYR A 23 4.73 -11.42 8.41
N LEU A 24 4.64 -10.55 9.41
CA LEU A 24 5.64 -10.49 10.46
C LEU A 24 5.74 -11.79 11.23
N ASP A 25 4.62 -12.46 11.48
CA ASP A 25 4.58 -13.66 12.29
C ASP A 25 4.93 -14.94 11.52
N ASN A 26 4.70 -14.97 10.21
CA ASN A 26 4.77 -16.22 9.44
C ASN A 26 5.74 -16.21 8.26
N VAL A 27 6.09 -15.05 7.73
CA VAL A 27 6.82 -14.95 6.46
C VAL A 27 8.16 -14.23 6.60
N ASN A 28 8.24 -13.25 7.48
CA ASN A 28 9.44 -12.43 7.65
C ASN A 28 10.68 -13.29 7.94
N ARG A 29 11.78 -12.95 7.28
CA ARG A 29 13.07 -13.59 7.50
C ARG A 29 14.19 -12.56 7.37
N PRO A 30 15.40 -12.87 7.90
CA PRO A 30 16.57 -12.02 7.70
C PRO A 30 16.83 -11.78 6.21
N GLY A 31 17.18 -10.56 5.85
CA GLY A 31 17.36 -10.16 4.47
C GLY A 31 16.13 -9.53 3.82
N ASP A 32 14.98 -9.55 4.48
CA ASP A 32 13.78 -8.89 3.96
C ASP A 32 13.92 -7.37 4.07
N MET A 33 13.62 -6.70 2.96
CA MET A 33 13.39 -5.27 2.90
C MET A 33 11.91 -5.04 2.61
N VAL A 34 11.21 -4.43 3.55
CA VAL A 34 9.78 -4.18 3.43
C VAL A 34 9.51 -2.82 2.82
N TYR A 35 8.64 -2.80 1.81
CA TYR A 35 8.09 -1.57 1.25
C TYR A 35 6.63 -1.48 1.67
N LEU A 36 6.32 -0.51 2.50
CA LEU A 36 4.93 -0.19 2.84
C LEU A 36 4.35 0.64 1.71
N VAL A 37 3.44 0.04 0.97
CA VAL A 37 2.88 0.62 -0.25
C VAL A 37 1.51 1.19 0.05
N HIS A 38 1.31 2.45 -0.22
CA HIS A 38 0.05 3.13 0.03
C HIS A 38 -0.29 4.09 -1.11
N SER A 39 -1.57 4.38 -1.26
CA SER A 39 -2.04 5.37 -2.23
C SER A 39 -2.22 6.71 -1.57
N ALA A 40 -1.77 7.77 -2.23
CA ALA A 40 -2.05 9.12 -1.83
C ALA A 40 -3.32 9.61 -2.54
N GLU A 41 -4.25 10.17 -1.79
CA GLU A 41 -5.47 10.75 -2.32
C GLU A 41 -5.46 12.27 -2.12
N TYR A 42 -4.82 12.97 -3.05
CA TYR A 42 -4.82 14.42 -3.00
C TYR A 42 -6.11 14.94 -3.60
N LYS A 43 -7.05 15.28 -2.74
CA LYS A 43 -8.32 15.88 -3.16
C LYS A 43 -8.08 17.36 -3.43
N VAL A 44 -7.76 17.67 -4.67
CA VAL A 44 -7.57 19.05 -5.10
C VAL A 44 -8.84 19.49 -5.80
N ASP A 45 -9.57 20.41 -5.19
CA ASP A 45 -10.67 21.07 -5.85
C ASP A 45 -10.08 22.22 -6.70
N MET A 46 -10.06 22.00 -8.00
CA MET A 46 -9.51 22.98 -8.94
C MET A 46 -10.46 24.15 -9.19
N GLY A 47 -11.62 24.17 -8.54
CA GLY A 47 -12.60 25.24 -8.73
C GLY A 47 -13.40 25.08 -10.02
N MET A 48 -14.30 26.05 -10.27
CA MET A 48 -15.10 26.07 -11.49
C MET A 48 -14.25 26.56 -12.67
N PRO A 49 -14.56 26.08 -13.89
CA PRO A 49 -13.87 26.59 -15.10
C PRO A 49 -13.89 28.11 -15.16
N GLY A 50 -12.73 28.72 -15.37
CA GLY A 50 -12.57 30.17 -15.46
C GLY A 50 -12.28 30.88 -14.14
N MET A 51 -12.27 30.17 -13.02
CA MET A 51 -11.88 30.72 -11.72
C MET A 51 -10.47 30.27 -11.34
N ALA A 52 -9.73 31.20 -10.72
CA ALA A 52 -8.40 30.85 -10.22
C ALA A 52 -8.51 29.80 -9.09
N ALA A 53 -7.60 28.82 -9.08
CA ALA A 53 -7.52 27.85 -8.00
C ALA A 53 -7.12 28.55 -6.71
N ASP A 54 -7.75 28.15 -5.60
CA ASP A 54 -7.38 28.65 -4.28
C ASP A 54 -6.12 27.91 -3.80
N VAL A 55 -4.98 28.59 -3.89
CA VAL A 55 -3.68 28.02 -3.52
C VAL A 55 -3.66 27.63 -2.05
N ASN A 56 -4.29 28.39 -1.18
CA ASN A 56 -4.33 28.08 0.25
C ASN A 56 -5.14 26.81 0.51
N ALA A 57 -6.27 26.63 -0.18
CA ALA A 57 -7.08 25.43 -0.05
C ALA A 57 -6.34 24.19 -0.59
N ILE A 58 -5.62 24.34 -1.70
CA ILE A 58 -4.80 23.26 -2.28
C ILE A 58 -3.70 22.86 -1.31
N THR A 59 -2.97 23.83 -0.77
CA THR A 59 -1.89 23.58 0.19
C THR A 59 -2.41 22.90 1.44
N ALA A 60 -3.56 23.34 1.96
CA ALA A 60 -4.17 22.72 3.14
C ALA A 60 -4.60 21.26 2.87
N ALA A 61 -5.18 21.01 1.69
CA ALA A 61 -5.57 19.65 1.30
C ALA A 61 -4.37 18.72 1.16
N MET A 62 -3.28 19.21 0.59
CA MET A 62 -2.04 18.42 0.46
C MET A 62 -1.43 18.11 1.82
N LYS A 63 -1.43 19.07 2.73
CA LYS A 63 -0.92 18.88 4.08
C LYS A 63 -1.78 17.87 4.84
N GLU A 64 -3.09 17.96 4.73
CA GLU A 64 -4.01 17.02 5.36
C GLU A 64 -3.74 15.59 4.89
N GLU A 65 -3.54 15.40 3.58
CA GLU A 65 -3.23 14.09 3.01
C GLU A 65 -1.86 13.57 3.49
N ASP A 66 -0.85 14.44 3.53
CA ASP A 66 0.46 14.06 4.03
C ASP A 66 0.40 13.65 5.50
N ASP A 67 -0.37 14.35 6.32
CA ASP A 67 -0.57 14.00 7.72
C ASP A 67 -1.30 12.66 7.86
N ARG A 68 -2.31 12.40 7.02
CA ARG A 68 -3.04 11.14 7.00
C ARG A 68 -2.10 9.97 6.68
N ILE A 69 -1.26 10.13 5.67
CA ILE A 69 -0.28 9.12 5.27
C ILE A 69 0.73 8.88 6.39
N GLY A 70 1.23 9.95 7.02
CA GLY A 70 2.16 9.83 8.14
C GLY A 70 1.55 9.08 9.33
N ASN A 71 0.30 9.35 9.64
CA ASN A 71 -0.42 8.64 10.70
C ASN A 71 -0.67 7.18 10.33
N LEU A 72 -1.05 6.92 9.09
CA LEU A 72 -1.29 5.56 8.59
C LEU A 72 -0.04 4.70 8.66
N THR A 73 1.09 5.22 8.18
CA THR A 73 2.32 4.44 8.08
C THR A 73 3.14 4.41 9.36
N GLY A 74 2.96 5.39 10.25
CA GLY A 74 3.76 5.54 11.46
C GLY A 74 3.74 4.32 12.37
N ASN A 75 2.58 3.77 12.62
CA ASN A 75 2.44 2.58 13.47
C ASN A 75 3.08 1.34 12.83
N TYR A 76 2.96 1.19 11.53
CA TYR A 76 3.59 0.10 10.80
C TYR A 76 5.13 0.21 10.87
N ILE A 77 5.66 1.40 10.66
CA ILE A 77 7.11 1.65 10.74
C ILE A 77 7.62 1.37 12.14
N GLU A 78 6.90 1.80 13.16
CA GLU A 78 7.29 1.55 14.55
C GLU A 78 7.36 0.04 14.85
N ASN A 79 6.36 -0.71 14.41
CA ASN A 79 6.37 -2.17 14.59
C ASN A 79 7.53 -2.84 13.86
N LEU A 80 7.85 -2.39 12.66
CA LEU A 80 8.99 -2.90 11.90
C LEU A 80 10.31 -2.59 12.61
N LYS A 81 10.46 -1.40 13.15
CA LYS A 81 11.65 -1.03 13.94
C LYS A 81 11.82 -1.90 15.17
N LYS A 82 10.74 -2.18 15.88
CA LYS A 82 10.78 -3.04 17.07
C LYS A 82 11.27 -4.44 16.74
N ARG A 83 11.01 -4.93 15.54
CA ARG A 83 11.44 -6.25 15.08
C ARG A 83 12.74 -6.19 14.27
N SER A 84 13.38 -5.04 14.19
CA SER A 84 14.62 -4.82 13.41
C SER A 84 14.47 -5.20 11.94
N VAL A 85 13.31 -4.93 11.35
CA VAL A 85 13.05 -5.18 9.94
C VAL A 85 13.25 -3.89 9.16
N PRO A 86 14.19 -3.86 8.20
CA PRO A 86 14.38 -2.68 7.35
C PRO A 86 13.12 -2.40 6.53
N ALA A 87 12.73 -1.14 6.45
CA ALA A 87 11.50 -0.78 5.75
C ALA A 87 11.60 0.61 5.12
N LYS A 88 10.84 0.78 4.05
CA LYS A 88 10.64 2.05 3.38
C LYS A 88 9.15 2.23 3.11
N THR A 89 8.71 3.48 3.02
CA THR A 89 7.36 3.78 2.55
C THR A 89 7.41 4.05 1.05
N TYR A 90 6.40 3.61 0.33
CA TYR A 90 6.29 3.83 -1.11
C TYR A 90 4.90 4.36 -1.43
N THR A 91 4.84 5.58 -1.93
CA THR A 91 3.57 6.21 -2.30
C THR A 91 3.25 5.91 -3.75
N LEU A 92 2.12 5.25 -3.97
CA LEU A 92 1.64 4.95 -5.32
C LEU A 92 1.12 6.22 -5.98
N LYS A 93 1.43 6.36 -7.25
CA LYS A 93 0.97 7.49 -8.08
C LYS A 93 -0.06 7.01 -9.08
N GLY A 94 -1.06 7.83 -9.33
CA GLY A 94 -2.09 7.54 -10.32
C GLY A 94 -3.41 7.13 -9.68
N GLN A 95 -4.42 6.92 -10.53
CA GLN A 95 -5.80 6.67 -10.10
C GLN A 95 -6.18 5.20 -10.01
N LYS A 96 -5.30 4.31 -10.49
CA LYS A 96 -5.58 2.87 -10.51
C LYS A 96 -4.59 2.12 -9.61
N PRO A 97 -4.99 1.85 -8.37
CA PRO A 97 -4.07 1.27 -7.38
C PRO A 97 -3.42 -0.05 -7.83
N GLY A 98 -4.19 -0.93 -8.45
CA GLY A 98 -3.66 -2.23 -8.92
C GLY A 98 -2.55 -2.08 -9.94
N GLU A 99 -2.77 -1.22 -10.94
CA GLU A 99 -1.76 -0.94 -11.96
C GLU A 99 -0.53 -0.27 -11.34
N ALA A 100 -0.73 0.65 -10.40
CA ALA A 100 0.36 1.35 -9.72
C ALA A 100 1.21 0.38 -8.89
N ILE A 101 0.59 -0.57 -8.19
CA ILE A 101 1.30 -1.59 -7.42
C ILE A 101 2.15 -2.45 -8.36
N ILE A 102 1.59 -2.92 -9.47
CA ILE A 102 2.31 -3.77 -10.42
C ILE A 102 3.48 -3.02 -11.05
N LYS A 103 3.27 -1.76 -11.42
CA LYS A 103 4.35 -0.92 -11.96
C LYS A 103 5.48 -0.77 -10.96
N ALA A 104 5.16 -0.43 -9.72
CA ALA A 104 6.15 -0.27 -8.66
C ALA A 104 6.87 -1.59 -8.37
N ALA A 105 6.14 -2.69 -8.30
CA ALA A 105 6.73 -4.01 -8.05
C ALA A 105 7.68 -4.42 -9.17
N THR A 106 7.35 -4.08 -10.41
CA THR A 106 8.19 -4.36 -11.57
C THR A 106 9.47 -3.51 -11.53
N GLU A 107 9.33 -2.22 -11.30
CA GLU A 107 10.47 -1.29 -11.24
C GLU A 107 11.44 -1.63 -10.10
N GLU A 108 10.92 -1.97 -8.95
CA GLU A 108 11.72 -2.32 -7.78
C GLU A 108 12.16 -3.78 -7.76
N GLN A 109 11.68 -4.59 -8.68
CA GLN A 109 11.94 -6.03 -8.71
C GLN A 109 11.50 -6.72 -7.42
N ALA A 110 10.29 -6.42 -6.98
CA ALA A 110 9.72 -7.04 -5.79
C ALA A 110 9.58 -8.55 -5.98
N GLN A 111 9.91 -9.29 -4.94
CA GLN A 111 9.84 -10.75 -4.94
C GLN A 111 8.56 -11.27 -4.26
N MET A 112 7.84 -10.38 -3.58
CA MET A 112 6.62 -10.74 -2.89
C MET A 112 5.73 -9.52 -2.75
N ILE A 113 4.43 -9.72 -2.92
CA ILE A 113 3.40 -8.71 -2.67
C ILE A 113 2.41 -9.32 -1.69
N ILE A 114 2.18 -8.64 -0.58
CA ILE A 114 1.27 -9.09 0.47
C ILE A 114 0.15 -8.07 0.62
N MET A 115 -1.09 -8.53 0.60
CA MET A 115 -2.24 -7.66 0.77
C MET A 115 -3.41 -8.42 1.39
N GLY A 116 -4.34 -7.67 1.96
CA GLY A 116 -5.61 -8.23 2.38
C GLY A 116 -6.51 -8.49 1.18
N SER A 117 -7.47 -9.36 1.34
CA SER A 117 -8.42 -9.67 0.27
C SER A 117 -9.36 -8.50 -0.05
N ARG A 118 -9.50 -7.57 0.90
CA ARG A 118 -10.36 -6.40 0.79
C ARG A 118 -9.71 -5.20 1.44
N GLY A 119 -9.97 -4.01 0.89
CA GLY A 119 -9.60 -2.75 1.52
C GLY A 119 -10.81 -2.13 2.23
N LEU A 120 -10.87 -0.79 2.22
CA LEU A 120 -11.94 -0.03 2.84
C LEU A 120 -13.29 -0.14 2.12
N GLY A 121 -13.34 -0.69 0.92
CA GLY A 121 -14.57 -0.83 0.16
C GLY A 121 -15.49 -1.92 0.72
N LYS A 122 -16.78 -1.75 0.46
CA LYS A 122 -17.79 -2.75 0.85
C LYS A 122 -17.80 -3.89 -0.16
N VAL A 123 -17.15 -4.99 0.17
CA VAL A 123 -17.08 -6.15 -0.72
C VAL A 123 -17.73 -7.34 -0.03
N ARG A 124 -18.38 -8.17 -0.83
CA ARG A 124 -19.04 -9.39 -0.35
C ARG A 124 -18.00 -10.42 0.09
N ARG A 125 -18.40 -11.27 1.04
CA ARG A 125 -17.55 -12.23 1.73
C ARG A 125 -16.73 -13.17 0.85
N THR A 126 -17.20 -13.49 -0.34
CA THR A 126 -16.60 -14.52 -1.19
C THR A 126 -15.73 -13.98 -2.31
N LEU A 127 -15.71 -12.66 -2.50
CA LEU A 127 -15.00 -12.06 -3.61
C LEU A 127 -13.76 -11.34 -3.11
N MET A 128 -12.67 -11.47 -3.85
CA MET A 128 -11.50 -10.63 -3.64
C MET A 128 -11.81 -9.21 -4.07
N GLY A 129 -11.16 -8.23 -3.44
CA GLY A 129 -11.26 -6.86 -3.89
C GLY A 129 -10.66 -6.70 -5.29
N SER A 130 -11.10 -5.67 -6.01
CA SER A 130 -10.65 -5.42 -7.39
C SER A 130 -9.13 -5.24 -7.49
N VAL A 131 -8.52 -4.62 -6.49
CA VAL A 131 -7.07 -4.40 -6.47
C VAL A 131 -6.32 -5.70 -6.27
N SER A 132 -6.74 -6.53 -5.30
CA SER A 132 -6.12 -7.83 -5.04
C SER A 132 -6.26 -8.76 -6.25
N GLU A 133 -7.40 -8.76 -6.89
CA GLU A 133 -7.64 -9.56 -8.09
C GLU A 133 -6.73 -9.12 -9.23
N TYR A 134 -6.63 -7.82 -9.48
CA TYR A 134 -5.75 -7.29 -10.52
C TYR A 134 -4.30 -7.67 -10.27
N VAL A 135 -3.82 -7.50 -9.04
CA VAL A 135 -2.44 -7.81 -8.66
C VAL A 135 -2.15 -9.30 -8.86
N THR A 136 -3.09 -10.16 -8.46
CA THR A 136 -2.94 -11.61 -8.64
C THR A 136 -2.75 -11.99 -10.10
N HIS A 137 -3.47 -11.34 -11.01
CA HIS A 137 -3.41 -11.67 -12.44
C HIS A 137 -2.23 -11.04 -13.17
N HIS A 138 -1.64 -9.98 -12.65
CA HIS A 138 -0.66 -9.18 -13.36
C HIS A 138 0.71 -9.09 -12.69
N ALA A 139 0.93 -9.83 -11.61
CA ALA A 139 2.22 -9.79 -10.90
C ALA A 139 3.37 -10.14 -11.84
N PRO A 140 4.54 -9.46 -11.68
CA PRO A 140 5.69 -9.76 -12.56
C PRO A 140 6.22 -11.16 -12.30
N PRO A 141 7.00 -11.70 -13.26
CA PRO A 141 7.64 -13.02 -13.08
C PRO A 141 8.49 -13.06 -11.80
N ASN A 142 8.52 -14.21 -11.17
CA ASN A 142 9.28 -14.45 -9.93
C ASN A 142 8.83 -13.60 -8.73
N CYS A 143 7.61 -13.09 -8.78
CA CYS A 143 7.00 -12.36 -7.68
C CYS A 143 5.84 -13.17 -7.12
N ALA A 144 5.94 -13.58 -5.86
CA ALA A 144 4.85 -14.28 -5.19
C ALA A 144 3.81 -13.26 -4.72
N VAL A 145 2.54 -13.63 -4.82
CA VAL A 145 1.45 -12.81 -4.32
C VAL A 145 0.74 -13.56 -3.21
N ILE A 146 0.67 -12.96 -2.04
CA ILE A 146 -0.03 -13.51 -0.89
C ILE A 146 -1.24 -12.63 -0.61
N ILE A 147 -2.41 -13.21 -0.74
CA ILE A 147 -3.66 -12.53 -0.39
C ILE A 147 -4.19 -13.17 0.88
N LEU A 148 -4.13 -12.42 1.97
CA LEU A 148 -4.68 -12.92 3.23
C LEU A 148 -6.18 -12.70 3.25
N ARG A 149 -6.90 -13.78 3.35
CA ARG A 149 -8.36 -13.72 3.35
C ARG A 149 -8.87 -13.59 4.77
N ASP A 150 -9.84 -12.72 4.92
CA ASP A 150 -10.56 -12.55 6.16
C ASP A 150 -11.66 -13.60 6.25
N SER A 151 -11.87 -14.08 7.45
CA SER A 151 -12.92 -15.07 7.71
C SER A 151 -14.33 -14.47 7.73
#